data_b4b7ce595c305e5f3e2c3c2f998cdc7d
#
_entry.id   b4b7ce595c305e5f3e2c3c2f998cdc7d
#
_cell.length_a   1.000
_cell.length_b   1.000
_cell.length_c   1.000
_cell.angle_alpha   90.00
_cell.angle_beta   90.00
_cell.angle_gamma   90.00
#
_symmetry.space_group_name_H-M   'P 1'
#
loop_
_entity.id
_entity.type
_entity.pdbx_description
1 polymer ?
#
loop_
_entity_poly.entity_id
_entity_poly.type
_entity_poly.pdbx_seq_one_letter_code
_entity_poly.pdbx_strand_id
1 'polypeptide(L)'
;KLMVNCMRNPVSAATGRGGNANDRDPKTRRLAVRLAGEAGQIGLALGYELGLVYKIEPELLIAAERGDNQAMVECEDKLLANMSFRNDDQRPSMGQDMLKGRRTEIDYLNGLVVEKAIDLGLSVPANQGIANVVRKIERGEIEAGPDTISHL
;
A
#
# COMPACT_ATOMS: atom_id res chain seq x y z
N LYS A 1 -3.77 -8.12 8.89
CA LYS A 1 -4.61 -6.91 8.72
C LYS A 1 -3.79 -5.66 8.42
N LEU A 2 -2.67 -5.40 9.11
CA LEU A 2 -1.82 -4.23 8.86
C LEU A 2 -1.34 -4.19 7.39
N MET A 3 -0.82 -5.29 6.84
CA MET A 3 -0.37 -5.38 5.45
C MET A 3 -1.47 -4.95 4.46
N VAL A 4 -2.70 -5.45 4.64
CA VAL A 4 -3.86 -5.06 3.80
C VAL A 4 -4.11 -3.55 3.87
N ASN A 5 -4.05 -2.97 5.06
CA ASN A 5 -4.28 -1.54 5.24
C ASN A 5 -3.14 -0.71 4.63
N CYS A 6 -1.88 -1.13 4.82
CA CYS A 6 -0.72 -0.45 4.23
C CYS A 6 -0.72 -0.44 2.70
N MET A 7 -1.24 -1.49 2.06
CA MET A 7 -1.27 -1.57 0.60
C MET A 7 -2.46 -0.86 -0.05
N ARG A 8 -3.59 -0.71 0.63
CA ARG A 8 -4.84 -0.21 0.03
C ARG A 8 -5.18 1.22 0.41
N ASN A 9 -5.11 1.51 1.70
CA ASN A 9 -5.56 2.79 2.24
C ASN A 9 -4.77 3.98 1.70
N PRO A 10 -3.42 3.99 1.76
CA PRO A 10 -2.64 5.14 1.31
C PRO A 10 -2.66 5.31 -0.20
N VAL A 11 -2.74 4.22 -0.98
CA VAL A 11 -2.85 4.31 -2.45
C VAL A 11 -4.15 5.01 -2.84
N SER A 12 -5.27 4.67 -2.19
CA SER A 12 -6.55 5.36 -2.43
C SER A 12 -6.51 6.83 -2.00
N ALA A 13 -5.88 7.14 -0.87
CA ALA A 13 -5.73 8.52 -0.40
C ALA A 13 -4.85 9.36 -1.34
N ALA A 14 -3.73 8.81 -1.81
CA ALA A 14 -2.80 9.49 -2.69
C ALA A 14 -3.37 9.71 -4.10
N THR A 15 -4.04 8.70 -4.66
CA THR A 15 -4.57 8.76 -6.03
C THR A 15 -5.95 9.40 -6.14
N GLY A 16 -6.71 9.50 -5.03
CA GLY A 16 -8.11 9.90 -5.04
C GLY A 16 -9.06 8.89 -5.70
N ARG A 17 -8.58 7.67 -6.01
CA ARG A 17 -9.33 6.62 -6.71
C ARG A 17 -9.83 5.53 -5.76
N GLY A 18 -10.88 4.84 -6.16
CA GLY A 18 -11.37 3.63 -5.48
C GLY A 18 -10.46 2.41 -5.69
N GLY A 19 -10.69 1.36 -4.90
CA GLY A 19 -9.83 0.18 -4.88
C GLY A 19 -9.72 -0.52 -6.23
N ASN A 20 -10.84 -0.75 -6.91
CA ASN A 20 -10.84 -1.42 -8.23
C ASN A 20 -10.12 -0.61 -9.31
N ALA A 21 -10.28 0.72 -9.31
CA ALA A 21 -9.59 1.58 -10.27
C ALA A 21 -8.06 1.54 -10.05
N ASN A 22 -7.62 1.49 -8.78
CA ASN A 22 -6.22 1.32 -8.44
C ASN A 22 -5.69 -0.08 -8.84
N ASP A 23 -6.49 -1.14 -8.69
CA ASP A 23 -6.07 -2.49 -9.06
C ASP A 23 -5.92 -2.68 -10.58
N ARG A 24 -6.74 -2.00 -11.38
CA ARG A 24 -6.60 -2.04 -12.84
C ARG A 24 -5.36 -1.33 -13.35
N ASP A 25 -4.93 -0.28 -12.67
CA ASP A 25 -3.74 0.46 -13.05
C ASP A 25 -2.46 -0.32 -12.64
N PRO A 26 -1.60 -0.73 -13.59
CA PRO A 26 -0.40 -1.52 -13.28
C PRO A 26 0.54 -0.82 -12.31
N LYS A 27 0.67 0.50 -12.35
CA LYS A 27 1.57 1.26 -11.46
C LYS A 27 1.08 1.21 -10.03
N THR A 28 -0.19 1.50 -9.79
CA THR A 28 -0.77 1.47 -8.44
C THR A 28 -0.83 0.04 -7.89
N ARG A 29 -1.11 -0.95 -8.74
CA ARG A 29 -1.13 -2.35 -8.35
C ARG A 29 0.25 -2.84 -7.91
N ARG A 30 1.31 -2.55 -8.67
CA ARG A 30 2.70 -2.87 -8.29
C ARG A 30 3.13 -2.17 -7.00
N LEU A 31 2.79 -0.89 -6.87
CA LEU A 31 3.05 -0.18 -5.62
C LEU A 31 2.37 -0.85 -4.44
N ALA A 32 1.10 -1.29 -4.59
CA ALA A 32 0.38 -2.00 -3.53
C ALA A 32 1.09 -3.31 -3.12
N VAL A 33 1.61 -4.09 -4.08
CA VAL A 33 2.40 -5.31 -3.81
C VAL A 33 3.66 -4.95 -3.03
N ARG A 34 4.41 -3.94 -3.44
CA ARG A 34 5.64 -3.49 -2.75
C ARG A 34 5.35 -3.04 -1.32
N LEU A 35 4.30 -2.24 -1.12
CA LEU A 35 3.88 -1.77 0.22
C LEU A 35 3.57 -2.95 1.16
N ALA A 36 2.86 -3.96 0.66
CA ALA A 36 2.54 -5.16 1.43
C ALA A 36 3.79 -6.02 1.68
N GLY A 37 4.68 -6.15 0.70
CA GLY A 37 5.94 -6.90 0.83
C GLY A 37 6.86 -6.31 1.90
N GLU A 38 7.09 -5.00 1.86
CA GLU A 38 7.87 -4.29 2.89
C GLU A 38 7.23 -4.45 4.29
N ALA A 39 5.91 -4.24 4.41
CA ALA A 39 5.21 -4.42 5.68
C ALA A 39 5.27 -5.87 6.19
N GLY A 40 5.22 -6.85 5.28
CA GLY A 40 5.40 -8.27 5.59
C GLY A 40 6.80 -8.58 6.10
N GLN A 41 7.83 -8.04 5.43
CA GLN A 41 9.22 -8.19 5.86
C GLN A 41 9.43 -7.68 7.30
N ILE A 42 8.88 -6.51 7.63
CA ILE A 42 8.95 -5.95 8.98
C ILE A 42 8.20 -6.84 9.97
N GLY A 43 7.00 -7.32 9.60
CA GLY A 43 6.22 -8.24 10.44
C GLY A 43 6.99 -9.53 10.79
N LEU A 44 7.63 -10.17 9.80
CA LEU A 44 8.46 -11.36 10.03
C LEU A 44 9.68 -11.06 10.90
N ALA A 45 10.37 -9.93 10.66
CA ALA A 45 11.52 -9.53 11.44
C ALA A 45 11.18 -9.24 12.92
N LEU A 46 9.93 -8.85 13.20
CA LEU A 46 9.41 -8.69 14.56
C LEU A 46 8.90 -10.00 15.17
N GLY A 47 8.98 -11.13 14.46
CA GLY A 47 8.57 -12.45 14.94
C GLY A 47 7.07 -12.73 14.85
N TYR A 48 6.31 -11.97 14.07
CA TYR A 48 4.89 -12.23 13.87
C TYR A 48 4.66 -13.36 12.85
N GLU A 49 3.66 -14.19 13.15
CA GLU A 49 3.07 -15.07 12.15
C GLU A 49 2.14 -14.27 11.24
N LEU A 50 2.36 -14.37 9.95
CA LEU A 50 1.60 -13.61 8.95
C LEU A 50 0.59 -14.52 8.25
N GLY A 51 -0.65 -14.03 8.13
CA GLY A 51 -1.69 -14.70 7.37
C GLY A 51 -1.77 -14.17 5.93
N LEU A 52 -2.55 -14.86 5.11
CA LEU A 52 -2.80 -14.50 3.71
C LEU A 52 -3.32 -13.07 3.54
N VAL A 53 -2.83 -12.41 2.50
CA VAL A 53 -3.27 -11.09 2.05
C VAL A 53 -3.93 -11.24 0.69
N TYR A 54 -5.26 -11.14 0.61
CA TYR A 54 -6.01 -11.40 -0.63
C TYR A 54 -5.69 -12.75 -1.28
N LYS A 55 -5.57 -13.81 -0.47
CA LYS A 55 -5.17 -15.16 -0.88
C LYS A 55 -3.73 -15.24 -1.43
N ILE A 56 -2.90 -14.26 -1.14
CA ILE A 56 -1.48 -14.21 -1.46
C ILE A 56 -0.68 -14.55 -0.20
N GLU A 57 0.26 -15.46 -0.31
CA GLU A 57 1.19 -15.78 0.77
C GLU A 57 2.10 -14.57 1.03
N PRO A 58 2.38 -14.22 2.30
CA PRO A 58 3.27 -13.11 2.64
C PRO A 58 4.66 -13.23 2.02
N GLU A 59 5.19 -14.44 1.93
CA GLU A 59 6.49 -14.74 1.33
C GLU A 59 6.54 -14.37 -0.15
N LEU A 60 5.44 -14.57 -0.87
CA LEU A 60 5.33 -14.19 -2.29
C LEU A 60 5.35 -12.67 -2.46
N LEU A 61 4.65 -11.92 -1.59
CA LEU A 61 4.67 -10.45 -1.58
C LEU A 61 6.08 -9.93 -1.27
N ILE A 62 6.79 -10.55 -0.34
CA ILE A 62 8.16 -10.19 0.03
C ILE A 62 9.14 -10.50 -1.11
N ALA A 63 8.99 -11.64 -1.79
CA ALA A 63 9.80 -11.99 -2.95
C ALA A 63 9.60 -11.00 -4.10
N ALA A 64 8.34 -10.65 -4.39
CA ALA A 64 7.99 -9.65 -5.40
C ALA A 64 8.60 -8.27 -5.09
N GLU A 65 8.53 -7.83 -3.84
CA GLU A 65 9.14 -6.56 -3.39
C GLU A 65 10.66 -6.58 -3.58
N ARG A 66 11.33 -7.70 -3.32
CA ARG A 66 12.78 -7.88 -3.47
C ARG A 66 13.26 -8.04 -4.91
N GLY A 67 12.36 -7.90 -5.88
CA GLY A 67 12.70 -7.88 -7.31
C GLY A 67 12.50 -9.20 -8.04
N ASP A 68 11.84 -10.20 -7.44
CA ASP A 68 11.40 -11.40 -8.15
C ASP A 68 10.25 -11.04 -9.09
N ASN A 69 10.54 -10.98 -10.39
CA ASN A 69 9.58 -10.61 -11.41
C ASN A 69 8.44 -11.63 -11.56
N GLN A 70 8.73 -12.92 -11.37
CA GLN A 70 7.70 -13.97 -11.46
C GLN A 70 6.74 -13.87 -10.27
N ALA A 71 7.26 -13.67 -9.06
CA ALA A 71 6.46 -13.40 -7.88
C ALA A 71 5.60 -12.13 -8.04
N MET A 72 6.16 -11.07 -8.63
CA MET A 72 5.40 -9.85 -8.91
C MET A 72 4.21 -10.12 -9.84
N VAL A 73 4.42 -10.80 -10.96
CA VAL A 73 3.35 -11.16 -11.90
C VAL A 73 2.28 -12.00 -11.21
N GLU A 74 2.67 -13.01 -10.43
CA GLU A 74 1.71 -13.85 -9.71
C GLU A 74 0.90 -13.05 -8.67
N CYS A 75 1.52 -12.12 -7.96
CA CYS A 75 0.83 -11.22 -7.05
C CYS A 75 -0.18 -10.33 -7.79
N GLU A 76 0.22 -9.76 -8.93
CA GLU A 76 -0.64 -8.92 -9.76
C GLU A 76 -1.87 -9.71 -10.26
N ASP A 77 -1.68 -10.92 -10.76
CA ASP A 77 -2.76 -11.80 -11.24
C ASP A 77 -3.74 -12.16 -10.11
N LYS A 78 -3.23 -12.51 -8.93
CA LYS A 78 -4.07 -12.80 -7.76
C LYS A 78 -4.86 -11.56 -7.30
N LEU A 79 -4.29 -10.36 -7.34
CA LEU A 79 -5.00 -9.12 -7.01
C LEU A 79 -6.12 -8.85 -8.03
N LEU A 80 -5.86 -9.02 -9.32
CA LEU A 80 -6.87 -8.87 -10.37
C LEU A 80 -8.00 -9.89 -10.24
N ALA A 81 -7.67 -11.16 -9.96
CA ALA A 81 -8.65 -12.21 -9.72
C ALA A 81 -9.51 -11.98 -8.46
N ASN A 82 -9.01 -11.26 -7.48
CA ASN A 82 -9.74 -10.90 -6.27
C ASN A 82 -10.48 -9.55 -6.36
N MET A 83 -10.47 -8.90 -7.52
CA MET A 83 -11.25 -7.68 -7.73
C MET A 83 -12.72 -7.98 -7.45
N SER A 84 -13.32 -7.20 -6.57
CA SER A 84 -14.74 -7.32 -6.26
C SER A 84 -15.58 -6.67 -7.37
N PHE A 85 -16.82 -7.14 -7.55
CA PHE A 85 -17.85 -6.47 -8.39
C PHE A 85 -18.31 -5.14 -7.78
N ARG A 86 -17.51 -4.55 -6.90
CA ARG A 86 -17.80 -3.28 -6.24
C ARG A 86 -17.62 -2.13 -7.23
N ASN A 87 -18.37 -1.06 -6.99
CA ASN A 87 -18.23 0.18 -7.74
C ASN A 87 -16.79 0.70 -7.66
N ASP A 88 -16.25 1.22 -8.76
CA ASP A 88 -14.92 1.82 -8.86
C ASP A 88 -14.72 3.01 -7.91
N ASP A 89 -15.80 3.64 -7.49
CA ASP A 89 -15.79 4.78 -6.55
C ASP A 89 -15.68 4.36 -5.08
N GLN A 90 -15.78 3.06 -4.77
CA GLN A 90 -15.68 2.61 -3.39
C GLN A 90 -14.26 2.73 -2.87
N ARG A 91 -14.05 3.71 -1.99
CA ARG A 91 -12.78 4.02 -1.37
C ARG A 91 -12.66 3.40 0.01
N PRO A 92 -11.46 2.89 0.39
CA PRO A 92 -11.13 2.56 1.77
C PRO A 92 -11.27 3.79 2.70
N SER A 93 -11.27 3.56 4.02
CA SER A 93 -11.46 4.62 5.02
C SER A 93 -10.55 5.83 4.82
N MET A 94 -9.25 5.61 4.64
CA MET A 94 -8.28 6.70 4.43
C MET A 94 -8.60 7.56 3.19
N GLY A 95 -9.01 6.93 2.09
CA GLY A 95 -9.44 7.66 0.89
C GLY A 95 -10.71 8.48 1.14
N GLN A 96 -11.61 7.98 1.98
CA GLN A 96 -12.82 8.73 2.39
C GLN A 96 -12.48 9.91 3.31
N ASP A 97 -11.54 9.73 4.26
CA ASP A 97 -11.11 10.79 5.17
C ASP A 97 -10.40 11.90 4.41
N MET A 98 -9.55 11.54 3.44
CA MET A 98 -8.88 12.50 2.57
C MET A 98 -9.88 13.36 1.79
N LEU A 99 -10.91 12.77 1.20
CA LEU A 99 -11.98 13.51 0.49
C LEU A 99 -12.75 14.47 1.39
N LYS A 100 -12.85 14.13 2.69
CA LYS A 100 -13.56 14.96 3.69
C LYS A 100 -12.63 15.98 4.35
N GLY A 101 -11.38 16.11 3.91
CA GLY A 101 -10.37 16.97 4.52
C GLY A 101 -10.03 16.60 5.97
N ARG A 102 -10.16 15.33 6.33
CA ARG A 102 -9.84 14.83 7.66
C ARG A 102 -8.42 14.31 7.72
N ARG A 103 -7.79 14.43 8.89
CA ARG A 103 -6.52 13.76 9.16
C ARG A 103 -6.68 12.24 9.04
N THR A 104 -5.73 11.59 8.38
CA THR A 104 -5.74 10.15 8.15
C THR A 104 -4.96 9.38 9.20
N GLU A 105 -5.02 8.05 9.13
CA GLU A 105 -4.24 7.13 9.97
C GLU A 105 -2.87 6.79 9.36
N ILE A 106 -2.36 7.57 8.42
CA ILE A 106 -1.12 7.24 7.69
C ILE A 106 0.07 6.99 8.61
N ASP A 107 0.18 7.76 9.70
CA ASP A 107 1.27 7.63 10.66
C ASP A 107 1.21 6.31 11.44
N TYR A 108 0.01 5.81 11.70
CA TYR A 108 -0.23 4.55 12.44
C TYR A 108 -0.23 3.31 11.54
N LEU A 109 -0.20 3.47 10.22
CA LEU A 109 -0.12 2.39 9.23
C LEU A 109 1.28 2.35 8.61
N ASN A 110 1.47 3.03 7.48
CA ASN A 110 2.75 3.05 6.77
C ASN A 110 3.85 3.77 7.58
N GLY A 111 3.50 4.79 8.35
CA GLY A 111 4.43 5.45 9.28
C GLY A 111 4.95 4.50 10.36
N LEU A 112 4.10 3.64 10.91
CA LEU A 112 4.52 2.59 11.86
C LEU A 112 5.47 1.59 11.21
N VAL A 113 5.22 1.16 9.97
CA VAL A 113 6.14 0.27 9.22
C VAL A 113 7.51 0.91 9.09
N VAL A 114 7.55 2.21 8.76
CA VAL A 114 8.81 2.98 8.65
C VAL A 114 9.53 3.08 10.00
N GLU A 115 8.82 3.40 11.08
CA GLU A 115 9.38 3.45 12.42
C GLU A 115 10.04 2.12 12.80
N LYS A 116 9.32 1.02 12.63
CA LYS A 116 9.85 -0.31 12.95
C LYS A 116 11.00 -0.74 12.04
N ALA A 117 10.99 -0.31 10.78
CA ALA A 117 12.11 -0.54 9.88
C ALA A 117 13.39 0.14 10.39
N ILE A 118 13.29 1.38 10.86
CA ILE A 118 14.42 2.11 11.47
C ILE A 118 14.95 1.35 12.69
N ASP A 119 14.08 0.92 13.60
CA ASP A 119 14.44 0.16 14.79
C ASP A 119 15.20 -1.14 14.45
N LEU A 120 14.88 -1.77 13.32
CA LEU A 120 15.47 -3.01 12.83
C LEU A 120 16.65 -2.82 11.88
N GLY A 121 17.00 -1.59 11.49
CA GLY A 121 18.02 -1.32 10.48
C GLY A 121 17.63 -1.79 9.06
N LEU A 122 16.34 -1.87 8.77
CA LEU A 122 15.78 -2.29 7.47
C LEU A 122 15.30 -1.10 6.65
N SER A 123 15.21 -1.28 5.32
CA SER A 123 14.74 -0.24 4.40
C SER A 123 13.35 -0.57 3.88
N VAL A 124 12.46 0.43 3.86
CA VAL A 124 11.07 0.32 3.38
C VAL A 124 10.71 1.56 2.54
N PRO A 125 11.39 1.75 1.38
CA PRO A 125 11.28 2.97 0.60
C PRO A 125 9.87 3.23 0.06
N ALA A 126 9.10 2.20 -0.29
CA ALA A 126 7.74 2.37 -0.77
C ALA A 126 6.81 2.89 0.35
N ASN A 127 6.87 2.29 1.55
CA ASN A 127 6.10 2.77 2.70
C ASN A 127 6.51 4.18 3.14
N GLN A 128 7.80 4.49 3.13
CA GLN A 128 8.30 5.84 3.41
C GLN A 128 7.79 6.84 2.39
N GLY A 129 7.87 6.50 1.09
CA GLY A 129 7.46 7.37 -0.01
C GLY A 129 5.97 7.67 0.03
N ILE A 130 5.12 6.65 0.14
CA ILE A 130 3.67 6.85 0.17
C ILE A 130 3.21 7.61 1.42
N ALA A 131 3.84 7.36 2.58
CA ALA A 131 3.53 8.11 3.79
C ALA A 131 3.83 9.61 3.62
N ASN A 132 4.94 9.95 2.98
CA ASN A 132 5.30 11.34 2.68
C ASN A 132 4.32 11.99 1.70
N VAL A 133 3.87 11.27 0.66
CA VAL A 133 2.86 11.75 -0.30
C VAL A 133 1.55 12.06 0.43
N VAL A 134 1.02 11.13 1.21
CA VAL A 134 -0.23 11.31 1.95
C VAL A 134 -0.14 12.50 2.91
N ARG A 135 0.96 12.64 3.66
CA ARG A 135 1.18 13.80 4.55
C ARG A 135 1.20 15.14 3.79
N LYS A 136 1.78 15.18 2.58
CA LYS A 136 1.77 16.41 1.76
C LYS A 136 0.36 16.77 1.31
N ILE A 137 -0.45 15.78 0.94
CA ILE A 137 -1.85 16.01 0.58
C ILE A 137 -2.65 16.52 1.79
N GLU A 138 -2.46 15.89 2.98
CA GLU A 138 -3.12 16.35 4.22
C GLU A 138 -2.82 17.80 4.57
N ARG A 139 -1.60 18.27 4.26
CA ARG A 139 -1.20 19.67 4.49
C ARG A 139 -1.61 20.62 3.34
N GLY A 140 -2.24 20.09 2.30
CA GLY A 140 -2.62 20.88 1.12
C GLY A 140 -1.44 21.35 0.27
N GLU A 141 -0.28 20.72 0.38
CA GLU A 141 0.91 21.05 -0.42
C GLU A 141 0.80 20.52 -1.85
N ILE A 142 0.10 19.41 -2.04
CA ILE A 142 -0.22 18.81 -3.34
C ILE A 142 -1.64 18.27 -3.32
N GLU A 143 -2.27 18.17 -4.49
CA GLU A 143 -3.58 17.54 -4.66
C GLU A 143 -3.46 16.02 -4.86
N ALA A 144 -4.47 15.26 -4.39
CA ALA A 144 -4.55 13.83 -4.64
C ALA A 144 -4.77 13.57 -6.14
N GLY A 145 -4.01 12.65 -6.69
CA GLY A 145 -4.12 12.28 -8.10
C GLY A 145 -3.18 11.15 -8.47
N PRO A 146 -3.39 10.46 -9.62
CA PRO A 146 -2.57 9.32 -10.05
C PRO A 146 -1.08 9.64 -10.19
N ASP A 147 -0.76 10.88 -10.52
CA ASP A 147 0.63 11.31 -10.76
C ASP A 147 1.43 11.47 -9.46
N THR A 148 0.76 11.57 -8.30
CA THR A 148 1.41 11.74 -7.00
C THR A 148 2.32 10.59 -6.62
N ILE A 149 2.07 9.40 -7.19
CA ILE A 149 2.81 8.16 -6.91
C ILE A 149 3.73 7.73 -8.07
N SER A 150 3.87 8.54 -9.12
CA SER A 150 4.61 8.17 -10.34
C SER A 150 6.11 7.96 -10.11
N HIS A 151 6.63 8.47 -9.02
CA HIS A 151 8.05 8.38 -8.62
C HIS A 151 8.31 7.31 -7.55
N LEU A 152 7.29 6.58 -7.09
CA LEU A 152 7.36 5.50 -6.12
C LEU A 152 7.42 4.14 -6.82
#